data_fe8d2ab0787c86f558f6e9d4e5d5533b
#
_entry.id   fe8d2ab0787c86f558f6e9d4e5d5533b
#
_cell.length_a   1.000
_cell.length_b   1.000
_cell.length_c   1.000
_cell.angle_alpha   90.00
_cell.angle_beta   90.00
_cell.angle_gamma   90.00
#
_symmetry.space_group_name_H-M   'P 1'
#
loop_
_entity.id
_entity.type
_entity.pdbx_description
1 polymer ?
#
loop_
_entity_poly.entity_id
_entity_poly.type
_entity_poly.pdbx_seq_one_letter_code
_entity_poly.pdbx_strand_id
1 'polypeptide(L)'
;FVTESHYAVNIVDELQYDSIYHEHLRFYLLKPLDVLMKMYGFKIIDAVRIPNYGGSIRVVASLNQDIKPSKNVKKLFNLEKSKGFYTSKKYKKFSSEIAKNKIKLIKLLSNIKKKNKSIVGIGCPGRCITLLAYCKINSKILDYIAEQNTSLKLNLYTPNTHLQVLDEKYFFKNQ
;
A
#
# COMPACT_ATOMS: atom_id res chain seq x y z
N PHE A 1 20.81 9.83 -12.56
CA PHE A 1 20.02 9.66 -11.33
C PHE A 1 19.01 8.53 -11.50
N VAL A 2 18.90 7.65 -10.50
CA VAL A 2 17.93 6.55 -10.48
C VAL A 2 17.12 6.64 -9.20
N THR A 3 15.80 6.51 -9.31
CA THR A 3 14.91 6.45 -8.15
C THR A 3 13.92 5.31 -8.30
N GLU A 4 13.53 4.73 -7.17
CA GLU A 4 12.50 3.72 -7.07
C GLU A 4 11.51 4.12 -5.97
N SER A 5 10.23 4.03 -6.27
CA SER A 5 9.17 4.38 -5.32
C SER A 5 7.90 3.57 -5.59
N HIS A 6 7.02 3.46 -4.59
CA HIS A 6 5.69 2.90 -4.78
C HIS A 6 4.99 3.59 -5.95
N TYR A 7 4.45 2.78 -6.86
CA TYR A 7 3.76 3.30 -8.02
C TYR A 7 2.28 3.52 -7.71
N ALA A 8 1.84 4.77 -7.78
CA ALA A 8 0.45 5.12 -7.47
C ALA A 8 -0.58 4.34 -8.32
N VAL A 9 -0.20 3.89 -9.52
CA VAL A 9 -1.05 3.02 -10.36
C VAL A 9 -1.36 1.71 -9.65
N ASN A 10 -0.37 1.05 -9.04
CA ASN A 10 -0.58 -0.20 -8.33
C ASN A 10 -1.43 0.01 -7.08
N ILE A 11 -1.13 1.06 -6.29
CA ILE A 11 -1.87 1.38 -5.07
C ILE A 11 -3.37 1.53 -5.36
N VAL A 12 -3.71 2.26 -6.42
CA VAL A 12 -5.11 2.54 -6.76
C VAL A 12 -5.78 1.35 -7.44
N ASP A 13 -5.11 0.68 -8.39
CA ASP A 13 -5.71 -0.42 -9.16
C ASP A 13 -5.87 -1.70 -8.31
N GLU A 14 -4.96 -1.93 -7.36
CA GLU A 14 -4.92 -3.11 -6.50
C GLU A 14 -5.49 -2.84 -5.10
N LEU A 15 -6.09 -1.66 -4.91
CA LEU A 15 -6.75 -1.24 -3.67
C LEU A 15 -5.82 -1.30 -2.43
N GLN A 16 -4.54 -0.96 -2.59
CA GLN A 16 -3.53 -1.01 -1.52
C GLN A 16 -3.58 0.23 -0.60
N TYR A 17 -4.76 0.60 -0.13
CA TYR A 17 -4.95 1.80 0.69
C TYR A 17 -4.30 1.72 2.08
N ASP A 18 -4.01 0.53 2.55
CA ASP A 18 -3.23 0.27 3.76
C ASP A 18 -1.79 0.78 3.65
N SER A 19 -1.27 0.96 2.44
CA SER A 19 0.04 1.58 2.20
C SER A 19 0.08 3.08 2.52
N ILE A 20 -1.09 3.73 2.73
CA ILE A 20 -1.17 5.16 3.06
C ILE A 20 -0.99 5.33 4.57
N TYR A 21 0.23 5.46 5.03
CA TYR A 21 0.59 5.63 6.43
C TYR A 21 1.85 6.51 6.58
N HIS A 22 2.27 6.81 7.81
CA HIS A 22 3.26 7.84 8.12
C HIS A 22 4.66 7.64 7.52
N GLU A 23 5.06 6.42 7.17
CA GLU A 23 6.35 6.16 6.52
C GLU A 23 6.33 6.49 5.01
N HIS A 24 5.14 6.49 4.38
CA HIS A 24 4.97 6.80 2.97
C HIS A 24 4.29 8.15 2.77
N LEU A 25 5.08 9.21 2.80
CA LEU A 25 4.57 10.58 2.71
C LEU A 25 4.05 10.95 1.33
N ARG A 26 4.49 10.25 0.28
CA ARG A 26 4.17 10.56 -1.12
C ARG A 26 4.11 9.31 -1.98
N PHE A 27 3.18 9.31 -2.92
CA PHE A 27 3.04 8.29 -3.95
C PHE A 27 3.11 8.98 -5.31
N TYR A 28 3.92 8.41 -6.22
CA TYR A 28 4.17 9.05 -7.50
C TYR A 28 3.51 8.30 -8.65
N LEU A 29 2.97 9.10 -9.59
CA LEU A 29 2.81 8.74 -10.99
C LEU A 29 4.05 9.21 -11.75
N LEU A 30 4.25 8.69 -12.96
CA LEU A 30 5.38 9.13 -13.81
C LEU A 30 5.26 10.61 -14.20
N LYS A 31 4.04 11.11 -14.44
CA LYS A 31 3.82 12.51 -14.82
C LYS A 31 4.26 13.51 -13.75
N PRO A 32 3.87 13.41 -12.48
CA PRO A 32 4.41 14.27 -11.43
C PRO A 32 5.93 14.15 -11.26
N LEU A 33 6.49 12.95 -11.42
CA LEU A 33 7.94 12.75 -11.39
C LEU A 33 8.64 13.48 -12.53
N ASP A 34 8.08 13.44 -13.74
CA ASP A 34 8.63 14.16 -14.90
C ASP A 34 8.64 15.68 -14.67
N VAL A 35 7.57 16.21 -14.08
CA VAL A 35 7.52 17.63 -13.69
C VAL A 35 8.59 17.95 -12.66
N LEU A 36 8.69 17.15 -11.60
CA LEU A 36 9.69 17.34 -10.55
C LEU A 36 11.12 17.28 -11.11
N MET A 37 11.43 16.27 -11.93
CA MET A 37 12.75 16.11 -12.52
C MET A 37 13.11 17.30 -13.41
N LYS A 38 12.18 17.79 -14.21
CA LYS A 38 12.40 18.96 -15.09
C LYS A 38 12.68 20.25 -14.31
N MET A 39 12.09 20.44 -13.14
CA MET A 39 12.39 21.60 -12.29
C MET A 39 13.87 21.69 -11.87
N TYR A 40 14.55 20.54 -11.86
CA TYR A 40 15.98 20.44 -11.52
C TYR A 40 16.86 20.10 -12.73
N GLY A 41 16.37 20.37 -13.94
CA GLY A 41 17.14 20.17 -15.19
C GLY A 41 17.29 18.72 -15.63
N PHE A 42 16.66 17.77 -14.95
CA PHE A 42 16.68 16.36 -15.35
C PHE A 42 15.63 16.05 -16.42
N LYS A 43 15.95 15.11 -17.29
CA LYS A 43 15.07 14.49 -18.25
C LYS A 43 14.90 13.01 -17.93
N ILE A 44 13.70 12.52 -17.83
CA ILE A 44 13.45 11.09 -17.69
C ILE A 44 13.81 10.39 -18.98
N ILE A 45 14.75 9.44 -18.91
CA ILE A 45 15.27 8.68 -20.07
C ILE A 45 14.76 7.25 -20.08
N ASP A 46 14.41 6.67 -18.93
CA ASP A 46 13.75 5.36 -18.86
C ASP A 46 12.84 5.28 -17.63
N ALA A 47 11.81 4.42 -17.70
CA ALA A 47 10.94 4.13 -16.59
C ALA A 47 10.35 2.72 -16.73
N VAL A 48 10.44 1.92 -15.67
CA VAL A 48 9.93 0.54 -15.67
C VAL A 48 9.13 0.25 -14.40
N ARG A 49 8.09 -0.58 -14.54
CA ARG A 49 7.39 -1.14 -13.39
C ARG A 49 8.13 -2.37 -12.89
N ILE A 50 8.26 -2.47 -11.58
CA ILE A 50 8.88 -3.61 -10.90
C ILE A 50 7.93 -4.15 -9.82
N PRO A 51 7.97 -5.46 -9.52
CA PRO A 51 7.00 -6.09 -8.61
C PRO A 51 7.29 -5.84 -7.13
N ASN A 52 8.36 -5.12 -6.78
CA ASN A 52 8.76 -4.88 -5.40
C ASN A 52 7.66 -4.18 -4.60
N TYR A 53 7.47 -4.60 -3.36
CA TYR A 53 6.57 -3.97 -2.38
C TYR A 53 5.11 -3.77 -2.85
N GLY A 54 4.59 -4.70 -3.67
CA GLY A 54 3.25 -4.59 -4.22
C GLY A 54 3.14 -3.70 -5.46
N GLY A 55 4.27 -3.38 -6.07
CA GLY A 55 4.39 -2.62 -7.32
C GLY A 55 5.04 -1.26 -7.15
N SER A 56 6.21 -1.13 -7.74
CA SER A 56 7.03 0.09 -7.76
C SER A 56 7.27 0.57 -9.18
N ILE A 57 7.67 1.83 -9.30
CA ILE A 57 8.21 2.41 -10.52
C ILE A 57 9.68 2.75 -10.29
N ARG A 58 10.56 2.27 -11.15
CA ARG A 58 11.95 2.68 -11.22
C ARG A 58 12.09 3.66 -12.38
N VAL A 59 12.65 4.84 -12.09
CA VAL A 59 12.84 5.91 -13.06
C VAL A 59 14.31 6.23 -13.16
N VAL A 60 14.80 6.35 -14.38
CA VAL A 60 16.15 6.79 -14.71
C VAL A 60 16.07 8.17 -15.34
N ALA A 61 16.80 9.12 -14.78
CA ALA A 61 16.85 10.51 -15.27
C ALA A 61 18.28 10.96 -15.52
N SER A 62 18.46 11.86 -16.47
CA SER A 62 19.77 12.39 -16.88
C SER A 62 19.73 13.90 -17.02
N LEU A 63 20.84 14.57 -16.71
CA LEU A 63 21.06 15.99 -17.04
C LEU A 63 21.39 16.18 -18.53
N ASN A 64 21.89 15.13 -19.21
CA ASN A 64 22.15 15.19 -20.63
C ASN A 64 20.83 15.18 -21.42
N GLN A 65 20.52 16.31 -22.05
CA GLN A 65 19.28 16.52 -22.79
C GLN A 65 19.25 15.80 -24.16
N ASP A 66 20.39 15.37 -24.69
CA ASP A 66 20.52 14.70 -25.99
C ASP A 66 20.04 13.24 -25.94
N ILE A 67 20.04 12.62 -24.76
CA ILE A 67 19.59 11.24 -24.61
C ILE A 67 18.09 11.15 -24.90
N LYS A 68 17.73 10.31 -25.86
CA LYS A 68 16.33 10.06 -26.20
C LYS A 68 15.67 9.16 -25.18
N PRO A 69 14.46 9.49 -24.67
CA PRO A 69 13.72 8.62 -23.79
C PRO A 69 13.39 7.27 -24.44
N SER A 70 13.43 6.21 -23.63
CA SER A 70 13.02 4.88 -24.06
C SER A 70 11.52 4.82 -24.42
N LYS A 71 11.14 3.79 -25.16
CA LYS A 71 9.73 3.52 -25.47
C LYS A 71 8.88 3.25 -24.22
N ASN A 72 9.52 2.81 -23.12
CA ASN A 72 8.83 2.53 -21.84
C ASN A 72 8.25 3.80 -21.22
N VAL A 73 8.95 4.92 -21.29
CA VAL A 73 8.48 6.22 -20.80
C VAL A 73 7.14 6.57 -21.44
N LYS A 74 7.08 6.52 -22.79
CA LYS A 74 5.83 6.80 -23.53
C LYS A 74 4.72 5.79 -23.18
N LYS A 75 5.06 4.49 -23.05
CA LYS A 75 4.10 3.45 -22.66
C LYS A 75 3.47 3.75 -21.30
N LEU A 76 4.26 4.15 -20.30
CA LEU A 76 3.77 4.43 -18.95
C LEU A 76 2.94 5.71 -18.89
N PHE A 77 3.32 6.78 -19.61
CA PHE A 77 2.47 7.96 -19.73
C PHE A 77 1.10 7.63 -20.35
N ASN A 78 1.10 6.83 -21.41
CA ASN A 78 -0.14 6.40 -22.05
C ASN A 78 -0.99 5.52 -21.13
N LEU A 79 -0.37 4.62 -20.36
CA LEU A 79 -1.04 3.80 -19.35
C LEU A 79 -1.74 4.67 -18.30
N GLU A 80 -1.03 5.62 -17.71
CA GLU A 80 -1.59 6.53 -16.70
C GLU A 80 -2.77 7.34 -17.28
N LYS A 81 -2.61 7.87 -18.49
CA LYS A 81 -3.64 8.65 -19.18
C LYS A 81 -4.87 7.79 -19.49
N SER A 82 -4.69 6.64 -20.13
CA SER A 82 -5.79 5.76 -20.54
C SER A 82 -6.58 5.20 -19.36
N LYS A 83 -5.91 4.95 -18.23
CA LYS A 83 -6.55 4.53 -16.97
C LYS A 83 -7.18 5.68 -16.18
N GLY A 84 -7.09 6.91 -16.66
CA GLY A 84 -7.71 8.10 -16.05
C GLY A 84 -7.01 8.63 -14.81
N PHE A 85 -5.73 8.31 -14.57
CA PHE A 85 -4.99 8.74 -13.38
C PHE A 85 -4.79 10.25 -13.25
N TYR A 86 -5.08 11.01 -14.29
CA TYR A 86 -4.99 12.48 -14.27
C TYR A 86 -6.35 13.15 -14.02
N THR A 87 -7.36 12.39 -13.60
CA THR A 87 -8.71 12.88 -13.37
C THR A 87 -9.19 12.60 -11.94
N SER A 88 -9.96 13.50 -11.36
CA SER A 88 -10.58 13.31 -10.04
C SER A 88 -11.53 12.10 -10.00
N LYS A 89 -12.16 11.75 -11.14
CA LYS A 89 -13.06 10.60 -11.26
C LYS A 89 -12.40 9.29 -10.85
N LYS A 90 -11.12 9.08 -11.23
CA LYS A 90 -10.35 7.88 -10.87
C LYS A 90 -10.24 7.74 -9.35
N TYR A 91 -9.90 8.82 -8.65
CA TYR A 91 -9.70 8.81 -7.20
C TYR A 91 -11.03 8.75 -6.42
N LYS A 92 -12.11 9.37 -6.92
CA LYS A 92 -13.45 9.19 -6.37
C LYS A 92 -13.89 7.71 -6.45
N LYS A 93 -13.63 7.04 -7.56
CA LYS A 93 -13.87 5.60 -7.69
C LYS A 93 -13.03 4.80 -6.70
N PHE A 94 -11.73 5.09 -6.57
CA PHE A 94 -10.85 4.45 -5.60
C PHE A 94 -11.39 4.58 -4.17
N SER A 95 -11.76 5.78 -3.74
CA SER A 95 -12.38 6.01 -2.42
C SER A 95 -13.65 5.19 -2.22
N SER A 96 -14.52 5.11 -3.23
CA SER A 96 -15.74 4.30 -3.18
C SER A 96 -15.42 2.79 -3.02
N GLU A 97 -14.43 2.28 -3.76
CA GLU A 97 -14.03 0.87 -3.65
C GLU A 97 -13.40 0.54 -2.29
N ILE A 98 -12.64 1.48 -1.69
CA ILE A 98 -12.15 1.34 -0.32
C ILE A 98 -13.31 1.20 0.67
N ALA A 99 -14.33 2.06 0.56
CA ALA A 99 -15.51 1.99 1.43
C ALA A 99 -16.25 0.65 1.29
N LYS A 100 -16.42 0.16 0.06
CA LYS A 100 -17.03 -1.15 -0.19
C LYS A 100 -16.18 -2.31 0.37
N ASN A 101 -14.86 -2.23 0.23
CA ASN A 101 -13.94 -3.22 0.77
C ASN A 101 -14.05 -3.30 2.29
N LYS A 102 -14.07 -2.15 2.99
CA LYS A 102 -14.32 -2.08 4.42
C LYS A 102 -15.59 -2.80 4.84
N ILE A 103 -16.72 -2.51 4.17
CA ILE A 103 -18.02 -3.13 4.48
C ILE A 103 -17.95 -4.65 4.32
N LYS A 104 -17.33 -5.13 3.22
CA LYS A 104 -17.15 -6.57 2.96
C LYS A 104 -16.30 -7.23 4.04
N LEU A 105 -15.18 -6.62 4.40
CA LEU A 105 -14.27 -7.15 5.42
C LEU A 105 -14.95 -7.23 6.79
N ILE A 106 -15.60 -6.16 7.23
CA ILE A 106 -16.30 -6.15 8.52
C ILE A 106 -17.44 -7.18 8.54
N LYS A 107 -18.23 -7.30 7.46
CA LYS A 107 -19.28 -8.32 7.35
C LYS A 107 -18.70 -9.74 7.47
N LEU A 108 -17.56 -10.01 6.78
CA LEU A 108 -16.88 -11.30 6.85
C LEU A 108 -16.47 -11.64 8.29
N LEU A 109 -15.73 -10.72 8.94
CA LEU A 109 -15.23 -10.91 10.30
C LEU A 109 -16.36 -11.05 11.31
N SER A 110 -17.41 -10.23 11.20
CA SER A 110 -18.60 -10.32 12.07
C SER A 110 -19.33 -11.66 11.91
N ASN A 111 -19.44 -12.19 10.70
CA ASN A 111 -20.07 -13.48 10.47
C ASN A 111 -19.25 -14.64 11.09
N ILE A 112 -17.93 -14.54 11.10
CA ILE A 112 -17.06 -15.53 11.75
C ILE A 112 -17.24 -15.45 13.27
N LYS A 113 -17.24 -14.25 13.86
CA LYS A 113 -17.45 -14.05 15.31
C LYS A 113 -18.84 -14.53 15.77
N LYS A 114 -19.89 -14.32 14.98
CA LYS A 114 -21.24 -14.85 15.29
C LYS A 114 -21.27 -16.37 15.41
N LYS A 115 -20.31 -17.09 14.81
CA LYS A 115 -20.16 -18.54 14.92
C LYS A 115 -19.23 -18.95 16.09
N ASN A 116 -18.94 -18.03 16.99
CA ASN A 116 -18.03 -18.21 18.13
C ASN A 116 -16.62 -18.70 17.71
N LYS A 117 -16.16 -18.30 16.52
CA LYS A 117 -14.82 -18.63 16.03
C LYS A 117 -13.80 -17.59 16.46
N SER A 118 -12.60 -18.05 16.78
CA SER A 118 -11.43 -17.22 17.00
C SER A 118 -10.94 -16.62 15.67
N ILE A 119 -10.46 -15.37 15.70
CA ILE A 119 -9.89 -14.68 14.55
C ILE A 119 -8.56 -14.07 14.97
N VAL A 120 -7.48 -14.48 14.31
CA VAL A 120 -6.11 -14.03 14.58
C VAL A 120 -5.57 -13.29 13.36
N GLY A 121 -4.94 -12.15 13.59
CA GLY A 121 -4.16 -11.47 12.56
C GLY A 121 -2.78 -12.13 12.46
N ILE A 122 -2.22 -12.27 11.25
CA ILE A 122 -0.87 -12.79 11.04
C ILE A 122 0.00 -11.70 10.44
N GLY A 123 1.09 -11.36 11.14
CA GLY A 123 2.00 -10.28 10.81
C GLY A 123 1.49 -8.89 11.25
N CYS A 124 2.39 -8.08 11.80
CA CYS A 124 2.11 -6.72 12.27
C CYS A 124 3.02 -5.68 11.57
N PRO A 125 3.00 -5.58 10.22
CA PRO A 125 3.75 -4.52 9.54
C PRO A 125 3.16 -3.14 9.87
N GLY A 126 3.95 -2.05 9.74
CA GLY A 126 3.48 -0.69 10.03
C GLY A 126 2.17 -0.33 9.31
N ARG A 127 2.03 -0.77 8.06
CA ARG A 127 0.83 -0.52 7.24
C ARG A 127 -0.47 -1.18 7.77
N CYS A 128 -0.38 -2.24 8.58
CA CYS A 128 -1.58 -2.89 9.11
C CYS A 128 -2.41 -1.95 10.00
N ILE A 129 -1.75 -0.99 10.65
CA ILE A 129 -2.42 0.00 11.51
C ILE A 129 -3.44 0.82 10.73
N THR A 130 -3.13 1.20 9.49
CA THR A 130 -4.08 1.93 8.62
C THR A 130 -5.34 1.10 8.38
N LEU A 131 -5.17 -0.19 8.04
CA LEU A 131 -6.29 -1.09 7.82
C LEU A 131 -7.15 -1.27 9.07
N LEU A 132 -6.51 -1.59 10.19
CA LEU A 132 -7.19 -1.81 11.47
C LEU A 132 -7.95 -0.57 11.93
N ALA A 133 -7.29 0.59 11.93
CA ALA A 133 -7.89 1.86 12.34
C ALA A 133 -9.05 2.27 11.42
N TYR A 134 -8.84 2.25 10.11
CA TYR A 134 -9.86 2.61 9.13
C TYR A 134 -11.09 1.69 9.20
N CYS A 135 -10.88 0.39 9.35
CA CYS A 135 -11.94 -0.59 9.48
C CYS A 135 -12.52 -0.70 10.89
N LYS A 136 -11.93 -0.01 11.89
CA LYS A 136 -12.29 -0.11 13.31
C LYS A 136 -12.23 -1.56 13.84
N ILE A 137 -11.22 -2.31 13.38
CA ILE A 137 -10.97 -3.68 13.83
C ILE A 137 -10.16 -3.61 15.12
N ASN A 138 -10.72 -4.07 16.21
CA ASN A 138 -10.14 -4.05 17.55
C ASN A 138 -10.27 -5.43 18.22
N SER A 139 -9.95 -5.51 19.53
CA SER A 139 -9.99 -6.75 20.32
C SER A 139 -11.38 -7.42 20.42
N LYS A 140 -12.46 -6.74 20.05
CA LYS A 140 -13.79 -7.36 19.94
C LYS A 140 -13.96 -8.17 18.64
N ILE A 141 -13.08 -7.96 17.66
CA ILE A 141 -13.13 -8.61 16.35
C ILE A 141 -11.95 -9.56 16.18
N LEU A 142 -10.72 -9.10 16.41
CA LEU A 142 -9.52 -9.95 16.42
C LEU A 142 -9.12 -10.25 17.85
N ASP A 143 -8.74 -11.48 18.12
CA ASP A 143 -8.32 -11.90 19.45
C ASP A 143 -6.90 -11.39 19.76
N TYR A 144 -5.99 -11.48 18.79
CA TYR A 144 -4.62 -10.95 18.84
C TYR A 144 -3.99 -10.90 17.46
N ILE A 145 -2.75 -10.41 17.36
CA ILE A 145 -1.92 -10.49 16.15
C ILE A 145 -0.71 -11.36 16.45
N ALA A 146 -0.50 -12.42 15.65
CA ALA A 146 0.67 -13.27 15.70
C ALA A 146 1.81 -12.64 14.88
N GLU A 147 3.01 -12.57 15.44
CA GLU A 147 4.20 -12.00 14.80
C GLU A 147 5.41 -12.91 15.04
N GLN A 148 6.43 -12.81 14.20
CA GLN A 148 7.66 -13.57 14.33
C GLN A 148 8.32 -13.36 15.69
N ASN A 149 8.94 -14.42 16.23
CA ASN A 149 9.56 -14.40 17.54
C ASN A 149 10.73 -13.42 17.70
N THR A 150 11.30 -12.94 16.62
CA THR A 150 12.37 -11.91 16.59
C THR A 150 11.85 -10.48 16.55
N SER A 151 10.55 -10.28 16.49
CA SER A 151 9.95 -8.94 16.37
C SER A 151 10.04 -8.16 17.68
N LEU A 152 10.49 -6.92 17.61
CA LEU A 152 10.48 -5.96 18.73
C LEU A 152 9.07 -5.54 19.16
N LYS A 153 8.03 -5.95 18.44
CA LYS A 153 6.63 -5.61 18.71
C LYS A 153 5.95 -6.61 19.66
N LEU A 154 6.60 -7.71 19.99
CA LEU A 154 6.04 -8.73 20.88
C LEU A 154 5.66 -8.12 22.24
N ASN A 155 4.50 -8.54 22.75
CA ASN A 155 3.88 -8.06 23.98
C ASN A 155 3.49 -6.57 23.98
N LEU A 156 3.61 -5.88 22.85
CA LEU A 156 3.08 -4.53 22.67
C LEU A 156 1.63 -4.58 22.15
N TYR A 157 1.00 -3.42 22.11
CA TYR A 157 -0.35 -3.23 21.61
C TYR A 157 -0.38 -2.32 20.40
N THR A 158 -1.24 -2.64 19.43
CA THR A 158 -1.42 -1.78 18.27
C THR A 158 -2.04 -0.44 18.68
N PRO A 159 -1.56 0.70 18.11
CA PRO A 159 -2.17 2.01 18.36
C PRO A 159 -3.65 2.02 18.00
N ASN A 160 -4.45 2.76 18.76
CA ASN A 160 -5.89 2.99 18.56
C ASN A 160 -6.80 1.74 18.62
N THR A 161 -6.30 0.56 18.32
CA THR A 161 -7.11 -0.66 18.24
C THR A 161 -6.85 -1.63 19.41
N HIS A 162 -5.76 -1.39 20.14
CA HIS A 162 -5.35 -2.12 21.35
C HIS A 162 -5.33 -3.65 21.17
N LEU A 163 -4.90 -4.11 19.99
CA LEU A 163 -4.67 -5.52 19.73
C LEU A 163 -3.28 -5.91 20.25
N GLN A 164 -3.21 -6.95 21.06
CA GLN A 164 -1.94 -7.47 21.54
C GLN A 164 -1.18 -8.17 20.41
N VAL A 165 0.13 -7.97 20.35
CA VAL A 165 1.03 -8.66 19.44
C VAL A 165 1.71 -9.79 20.20
N LEU A 166 1.46 -11.03 19.79
CA LEU A 166 1.99 -12.24 20.43
C LEU A 166 2.95 -12.98 19.49
N ASP A 167 3.81 -13.81 20.08
CA ASP A 167 4.67 -14.72 19.31
C ASP A 167 3.80 -15.68 18.47
N GLU A 168 4.16 -15.89 17.20
CA GLU A 168 3.45 -16.80 16.27
C GLU A 168 3.36 -18.24 16.81
N LYS A 169 4.28 -18.67 17.69
CA LYS A 169 4.21 -19.97 18.37
C LYS A 169 2.93 -20.14 19.18
N TYR A 170 2.37 -19.04 19.69
CA TYR A 170 1.11 -19.05 20.40
C TYR A 170 -0.06 -19.49 19.52
N PHE A 171 -0.06 -19.06 18.26
CA PHE A 171 -1.04 -19.49 17.28
C PHE A 171 -0.99 -20.99 17.01
N PHE A 172 0.20 -21.54 16.81
CA PHE A 172 0.37 -22.98 16.52
C PHE A 172 0.09 -23.89 17.74
N LYS A 173 0.19 -23.40 18.96
CA LYS A 173 -0.11 -24.18 20.17
C LYS A 173 -1.61 -24.27 20.48
N ASN A 174 -2.42 -23.39 19.93
CA ASN A 174 -3.85 -23.26 20.25
C ASN A 174 -4.77 -23.53 19.04
N GLN A 175 -4.30 -24.34 18.09
CA GLN A 175 -5.11 -24.87 16.99
C GLN A 175 -5.93 -26.10 17.38
#